data_8c568b45b26721f611841c17a5d4e50f
#
_entry.id   8c568b45b26721f611841c17a5d4e50f
#
_cell.length_a   1.000
_cell.length_b   1.000
_cell.length_c   1.000
_cell.angle_alpha   90.00
_cell.angle_beta   90.00
_cell.angle_gamma   90.00
#
_symmetry.space_group_name_H-M   'P 1'
#
loop_
_entity.id
_entity.type
_entity.pdbx_description
1 polymer ?
#
loop_
_entity_poly.entity_id
_entity_poly.type
_entity_poly.pdbx_seq_one_letter_code
_entity_poly.pdbx_strand_id
1 'polypeptide(L)'
;TQVFTAEGKVVPVTVVECGPCAVVQRKTVEKDGYEAVQLGYIEKREAKQASGKVKRGEAHHRGKGEANKPTTGHFAKNGGAKPTRVLREFRLDADGEEPAAGSSIAVSDIFKDGDKVKVQGVSKGKGFAGAMKRHNFKGQKASHGQKIHRKPASNGATDPARTFPGAR
;
A
#
# COMPACT_ATOMS: atom_id res chain seq x y z
N THR A 1 20.06 -7.95 -0.48
CA THR A 1 21.51 -7.84 -0.41
C THR A 1 22.06 -8.53 0.85
N GLN A 2 23.34 -8.42 1.12
CA GLN A 2 23.99 -8.98 2.30
C GLN A 2 25.01 -8.01 2.86
N VAL A 3 25.24 -8.08 4.15
CA VAL A 3 26.24 -7.31 4.86
C VAL A 3 27.16 -8.26 5.60
N PHE A 4 28.47 -7.97 5.62
CA PHE A 4 29.44 -8.71 6.38
C PHE A 4 29.66 -8.04 7.74
N THR A 5 29.58 -8.81 8.79
CA THR A 5 29.94 -8.32 10.13
C THR A 5 31.48 -8.22 10.26
N ALA A 6 31.95 -7.51 11.27
CA ALA A 6 33.39 -7.43 11.58
C ALA A 6 34.04 -8.81 11.83
N GLU A 7 33.24 -9.80 12.24
CA GLU A 7 33.64 -11.19 12.49
C GLU A 7 33.62 -12.06 11.20
N GLY A 8 33.31 -11.47 10.04
CA GLY A 8 33.24 -12.19 8.77
C GLY A 8 31.95 -12.99 8.54
N LYS A 9 30.94 -12.87 9.40
CA LYS A 9 29.63 -13.51 9.18
C LYS A 9 28.84 -12.76 8.12
N VAL A 10 28.20 -13.50 7.24
CA VAL A 10 27.27 -12.96 6.24
C VAL A 10 25.87 -12.86 6.83
N VAL A 11 25.31 -11.66 6.81
CA VAL A 11 23.94 -11.38 7.26
C VAL A 11 23.11 -10.96 6.06
N PRO A 12 22.05 -11.72 5.70
CA PRO A 12 21.12 -11.30 4.65
C PRO A 12 20.32 -10.10 5.13
N VAL A 13 20.24 -9.03 4.33
CA VAL A 13 19.52 -7.81 4.66
C VAL A 13 18.64 -7.37 3.52
N THR A 14 17.53 -6.72 3.85
CA THR A 14 16.67 -6.01 2.90
C THR A 14 16.79 -4.52 3.17
N VAL A 15 17.23 -3.77 2.17
CA VAL A 15 17.28 -2.31 2.26
C VAL A 15 15.90 -1.76 1.93
N VAL A 16 15.33 -1.02 2.87
CA VAL A 16 14.03 -0.36 2.71
C VAL A 16 14.27 1.14 2.79
N GLU A 17 13.85 1.86 1.74
CA GLU A 17 13.87 3.31 1.75
C GLU A 17 12.65 3.83 2.51
N CYS A 18 12.89 4.40 3.68
CA CYS A 18 11.90 5.05 4.51
C CYS A 18 12.24 6.53 4.57
N GLY A 19 11.77 7.30 3.62
CA GLY A 19 12.01 8.75 3.60
C GLY A 19 11.17 9.49 4.63
N PRO A 20 11.41 10.79 4.84
CA PRO A 20 10.62 11.58 5.76
C PRO A 20 9.14 11.57 5.35
N CYS A 21 8.27 11.39 6.33
CA CYS A 21 6.82 11.45 6.16
C CYS A 21 6.29 12.81 6.61
N ALA A 22 5.56 13.50 5.75
CA ALA A 22 4.90 14.74 6.13
C ALA A 22 3.60 14.46 6.89
N VAL A 23 3.37 15.14 8.01
CA VAL A 23 2.09 15.14 8.73
C VAL A 23 1.12 16.02 7.97
N VAL A 24 0.17 15.43 7.27
CA VAL A 24 -0.74 16.14 6.39
C VAL A 24 -1.92 16.71 7.16
N GLN A 25 -2.54 15.88 8.00
CA GLN A 25 -3.72 16.26 8.77
C GLN A 25 -3.70 15.57 10.13
N ARG A 26 -4.14 16.29 11.14
CA ARG A 26 -4.51 15.71 12.41
C ARG A 26 -6.03 15.63 12.51
N LYS A 27 -6.53 14.48 12.92
CA LYS A 27 -7.94 14.24 13.20
C LYS A 27 -8.16 14.25 14.70
N THR A 28 -9.25 14.88 15.13
CA THR A 28 -9.63 15.02 16.53
C THR A 28 -11.01 14.41 16.77
N VAL A 29 -11.27 14.02 18.01
CA VAL A 29 -12.57 13.44 18.40
C VAL A 29 -13.73 14.40 18.11
N GLU A 30 -13.53 15.70 18.32
CA GLU A 30 -14.56 16.71 18.09
C GLU A 30 -15.03 16.83 16.64
N LYS A 31 -14.11 16.72 15.69
CA LYS A 31 -14.37 16.91 14.24
C LYS A 31 -14.60 15.63 13.49
N ASP A 32 -13.82 14.59 13.83
CA ASP A 32 -13.73 13.35 13.05
C ASP A 32 -14.25 12.14 13.84
N GLY A 33 -14.53 12.29 15.14
CA GLY A 33 -15.02 11.23 16.01
C GLY A 33 -13.92 10.27 16.53
N TYR A 34 -12.67 10.50 16.16
CA TYR A 34 -11.51 9.71 16.62
C TYR A 34 -10.20 10.51 16.47
N GLU A 35 -9.22 10.11 17.23
CA GLU A 35 -7.88 10.70 17.13
C GLU A 35 -6.99 9.91 16.18
N ALA A 36 -6.42 10.61 15.19
CA ALA A 36 -5.52 10.03 14.22
C ALA A 36 -4.62 11.08 13.57
N VAL A 37 -3.50 10.62 13.04
CA VAL A 37 -2.63 11.41 12.20
C VAL A 37 -2.59 10.84 10.79
N GLN A 38 -2.73 11.71 9.79
CA GLN A 38 -2.58 11.33 8.40
C GLN A 38 -1.17 11.67 7.93
N LEU A 39 -0.41 10.65 7.57
CA LEU A 39 0.94 10.77 7.06
C LEU A 39 0.97 10.69 5.54
N GLY A 40 1.75 11.57 4.94
CA GLY A 40 2.03 11.61 3.52
C GLY A 40 3.45 11.14 3.19
N TYR A 41 3.58 10.28 2.18
CA TYR A 41 4.86 9.73 1.73
C TYR A 41 4.99 9.86 0.21
N ILE A 42 6.19 10.13 -0.27
CA ILE A 42 6.55 10.38 -1.69
C ILE A 42 5.84 11.61 -2.25
N GLU A 43 6.53 12.74 -2.30
CA GLU A 43 6.01 13.97 -2.88
C GLU A 43 5.59 13.78 -4.35
N LYS A 44 4.48 14.38 -4.70
CA LYS A 44 4.04 14.48 -6.11
C LYS A 44 4.68 15.70 -6.74
N ARG A 45 4.95 15.60 -8.03
CA ARG A 45 5.35 16.76 -8.82
C ARG A 45 4.19 17.76 -8.89
N GLU A 46 4.51 19.03 -8.78
CA GLU A 46 3.54 20.08 -9.05
C GLU A 46 3.10 20.03 -10.51
N ALA A 47 1.81 20.17 -10.75
CA ALA A 47 1.30 20.24 -12.12
C ALA A 47 1.92 21.48 -12.78
N LYS A 48 2.62 21.31 -13.89
CA LYS A 48 3.07 22.43 -14.70
C LYS A 48 1.86 23.27 -15.08
N GLN A 49 1.87 24.55 -14.70
CA GLN A 49 0.84 25.45 -15.18
C GLN A 49 0.91 25.47 -16.71
N ALA A 50 -0.15 25.01 -17.36
CA ALA A 50 -0.26 25.12 -18.79
C ALA A 50 -0.30 26.61 -19.16
N SER A 51 0.80 27.12 -19.67
CA SER A 51 0.86 28.46 -20.25
C SER A 51 0.15 28.44 -21.60
N GLY A 52 -1.17 28.62 -21.59
CA GLY A 52 -1.96 28.71 -22.82
C GLY A 52 -3.42 28.35 -22.62
N LYS A 53 -4.31 29.04 -23.33
CA LYS A 53 -5.74 28.70 -23.41
C LYS A 53 -5.89 27.33 -24.05
N VAL A 54 -6.31 26.35 -23.24
CA VAL A 54 -6.66 25.01 -23.76
C VAL A 54 -7.85 25.14 -24.70
N LYS A 55 -7.71 24.67 -25.91
CA LYS A 55 -8.80 24.61 -26.86
C LYS A 55 -9.89 23.67 -26.34
N ARG A 56 -11.16 24.10 -26.48
CA ARG A 56 -12.32 23.33 -26.04
C ARG A 56 -12.33 21.97 -26.75
N GLY A 57 -12.10 20.88 -26.02
CA GLY A 57 -12.03 19.51 -26.57
C GLY A 57 -10.69 18.79 -26.39
N GLU A 58 -9.61 19.48 -25.99
CA GLU A 58 -8.37 18.82 -25.67
C GLU A 58 -8.39 18.33 -24.21
N ALA A 59 -8.34 17.01 -24.04
CA ALA A 59 -8.21 16.42 -22.73
C ALA A 59 -6.80 16.72 -22.17
N HIS A 60 -6.73 17.39 -21.03
CA HIS A 60 -5.48 17.53 -20.30
C HIS A 60 -5.01 16.15 -19.87
N HIS A 61 -4.08 15.57 -20.58
CA HIS A 61 -3.32 14.42 -20.11
C HIS A 61 -2.39 14.90 -18.99
N ARG A 62 -2.86 14.80 -17.75
CA ARG A 62 -1.98 15.00 -16.59
C ARG A 62 -0.92 13.92 -16.60
N GLY A 63 0.34 14.33 -16.48
CA GLY A 63 1.45 13.40 -16.33
C GLY A 63 1.22 12.48 -15.13
N LYS A 64 1.61 11.21 -15.26
CA LYS A 64 1.59 10.29 -14.10
C LYS A 64 2.43 10.89 -12.97
N GLY A 65 1.80 11.17 -11.83
CA GLY A 65 2.48 11.70 -10.65
C GLY A 65 2.23 13.17 -10.33
N GLU A 66 1.43 13.89 -11.13
CA GLU A 66 1.03 15.26 -10.82
C GLU A 66 -0.15 15.31 -9.85
N ALA A 67 -0.14 16.31 -8.96
CA ALA A 67 -1.24 16.56 -8.05
C ALA A 67 -2.43 17.17 -8.79
N ASN A 68 -3.64 16.74 -8.46
CA ASN A 68 -4.87 17.35 -8.97
C ASN A 68 -5.34 18.47 -8.01
N LYS A 69 -6.22 19.37 -8.51
CA LYS A 69 -6.76 20.48 -7.70
C LYS A 69 -7.37 20.05 -6.37
N PRO A 70 -8.23 19.00 -6.30
CA PRO A 70 -8.75 18.52 -5.02
C PRO A 70 -7.66 18.06 -4.05
N THR A 71 -6.66 17.32 -4.54
CA THR A 71 -5.53 16.89 -3.71
C THR A 71 -4.76 18.11 -3.19
N THR A 72 -4.40 19.05 -4.08
CA THR A 72 -3.68 20.27 -3.68
C THR A 72 -4.47 21.07 -2.64
N GLY A 73 -5.79 21.20 -2.82
CA GLY A 73 -6.67 21.86 -1.86
C GLY A 73 -6.71 21.16 -0.50
N HIS A 74 -6.73 19.83 -0.48
CA HIS A 74 -6.69 19.07 0.76
C HIS A 74 -5.40 19.35 1.56
N PHE A 75 -4.25 19.32 0.89
CA PHE A 75 -2.96 19.58 1.55
C PHE A 75 -2.83 21.03 2.01
N ALA A 76 -3.27 22.00 1.20
CA ALA A 76 -3.24 23.42 1.56
C ALA A 76 -4.12 23.72 2.79
N LYS A 77 -5.29 23.06 2.90
CA LYS A 77 -6.21 23.27 4.02
C LYS A 77 -5.69 22.69 5.34
N ASN A 78 -4.97 21.59 5.30
CA ASN A 78 -4.68 20.79 6.49
C ASN A 78 -3.23 20.88 7.01
N GLY A 79 -2.43 21.84 6.57
CA GLY A 79 -1.07 22.00 7.09
C GLY A 79 -0.06 22.50 6.06
N GLY A 80 -0.50 22.69 4.81
CA GLY A 80 0.33 23.28 3.76
C GLY A 80 1.48 22.38 3.27
N ALA A 81 1.51 21.12 3.66
CA ALA A 81 2.50 20.18 3.16
C ALA A 81 2.37 19.98 1.64
N LYS A 82 3.47 19.65 0.96
CA LYS A 82 3.41 19.32 -0.46
C LYS A 82 2.57 18.07 -0.71
N PRO A 83 1.79 18.03 -1.80
CA PRO A 83 0.99 16.86 -2.13
C PRO A 83 1.83 15.60 -2.25
N THR A 84 1.44 14.54 -1.57
CA THR A 84 2.13 13.24 -1.58
C THR A 84 1.35 12.20 -2.36
N ARG A 85 2.02 11.14 -2.77
CA ARG A 85 1.44 10.05 -3.54
C ARG A 85 0.68 9.07 -2.66
N VAL A 86 1.21 8.78 -1.49
CA VAL A 86 0.66 7.80 -0.54
C VAL A 86 0.20 8.54 0.69
N LEU A 87 -1.03 8.31 1.10
CA LEU A 87 -1.60 8.80 2.35
C LEU A 87 -2.04 7.60 3.18
N ARG A 88 -1.68 7.61 4.47
CA ARG A 88 -2.12 6.62 5.45
C ARG A 88 -2.46 7.30 6.75
N GLU A 89 -3.49 6.78 7.40
CA GLU A 89 -3.90 7.24 8.73
C GLU A 89 -3.44 6.24 9.78
N PHE A 90 -2.95 6.78 10.87
CA PHE A 90 -2.56 6.04 12.05
C PHE A 90 -3.33 6.60 13.23
N ARG A 91 -4.06 5.76 13.93
CA ARG A 91 -4.73 6.14 15.16
C ARG A 91 -3.68 6.42 16.22
N LEU A 92 -3.89 7.47 16.99
CA LEU A 92 -3.05 7.79 18.14
C LEU A 92 -3.62 7.10 19.37
N ASP A 93 -2.73 6.54 20.17
CA ASP A 93 -3.08 6.09 21.52
C ASP A 93 -3.14 7.32 22.45
N ALA A 94 -3.98 7.29 23.47
CA ALA A 94 -4.29 8.44 24.32
C ALA A 94 -3.08 9.09 25.03
N ASP A 95 -1.96 8.38 25.13
CA ASP A 95 -0.74 8.81 25.84
C ASP A 95 0.43 9.18 24.91
N GLY A 96 0.20 9.25 23.58
CA GLY A 96 1.25 9.48 22.59
C GLY A 96 1.57 10.96 22.34
N GLU A 97 2.80 11.26 21.98
CA GLU A 97 3.17 12.60 21.47
C GLU A 97 2.36 12.94 20.23
N GLU A 98 1.84 14.15 20.21
CA GLU A 98 0.96 14.62 19.14
C GLU A 98 1.76 15.40 18.08
N PRO A 99 2.07 14.78 16.91
CA PRO A 99 2.76 15.50 15.87
C PRO A 99 1.88 16.59 15.25
N ALA A 100 2.41 17.79 15.14
CA ALA A 100 1.69 18.92 14.55
C ALA A 100 1.50 18.74 13.05
N ALA A 101 0.35 19.20 12.53
CA ALA A 101 0.12 19.24 11.09
C ALA A 101 1.16 20.12 10.38
N GLY A 102 1.72 19.64 9.28
CA GLY A 102 2.81 20.30 8.56
C GLY A 102 4.22 19.91 9.01
N SER A 103 4.37 19.20 10.13
CA SER A 103 5.68 18.67 10.57
C SER A 103 6.13 17.50 9.70
N SER A 104 7.41 17.18 9.79
CA SER A 104 8.02 16.03 9.10
C SER A 104 8.53 15.04 10.13
N ILE A 105 8.26 13.77 9.94
CA ILE A 105 8.70 12.68 10.81
C ILE A 105 9.77 11.88 10.05
N ALA A 106 10.97 11.79 10.60
CA ALA A 106 12.02 10.97 10.07
C ALA A 106 12.01 9.56 10.71
N VAL A 107 12.64 8.60 10.05
CA VAL A 107 12.75 7.23 10.56
C VAL A 107 13.52 7.18 11.88
N SER A 108 14.57 8.00 11.99
CA SER A 108 15.41 8.12 13.19
C SER A 108 14.66 8.62 14.44
N ASP A 109 13.52 9.31 14.23
CA ASP A 109 12.73 9.84 15.34
C ASP A 109 11.89 8.73 16.02
N ILE A 110 11.62 7.65 15.27
CA ILE A 110 10.74 6.56 15.72
C ILE A 110 11.55 5.29 16.04
N PHE A 111 12.51 4.92 15.19
CA PHE A 111 13.23 3.65 15.28
C PHE A 111 14.69 3.85 15.64
N LYS A 112 15.19 2.92 16.44
CA LYS A 112 16.60 2.83 16.83
C LYS A 112 17.23 1.55 16.30
N ASP A 113 18.54 1.54 16.19
CA ASP A 113 19.27 0.35 15.77
C ASP A 113 19.01 -0.81 16.75
N GLY A 114 18.71 -1.98 16.21
CA GLY A 114 18.37 -3.17 16.98
C GLY A 114 16.89 -3.38 17.29
N ASP A 115 16.03 -2.43 16.92
CA ASP A 115 14.59 -2.58 17.13
C ASP A 115 14.01 -3.72 16.27
N LYS A 116 13.12 -4.50 16.88
CA LYS A 116 12.35 -5.53 16.17
C LYS A 116 11.13 -4.92 15.55
N VAL A 117 11.04 -4.97 14.22
CA VAL A 117 9.95 -4.37 13.46
C VAL A 117 9.07 -5.44 12.80
N LYS A 118 7.78 -5.14 12.70
CA LYS A 118 6.82 -5.89 11.90
C LYS A 118 6.55 -5.16 10.60
N VAL A 119 6.87 -5.79 9.47
CA VAL A 119 6.64 -5.21 8.14
C VAL A 119 5.36 -5.78 7.54
N GLN A 120 4.46 -4.91 7.11
CA GLN A 120 3.22 -5.28 6.42
C GLN A 120 3.20 -4.62 5.04
N GLY A 121 2.85 -5.39 4.02
CA GLY A 121 2.80 -4.90 2.65
C GLY A 121 1.89 -5.73 1.76
N VAL A 122 1.70 -5.27 0.54
CA VAL A 122 0.96 -5.97 -0.50
C VAL A 122 1.95 -6.68 -1.40
N SER A 123 1.84 -8.01 -1.50
CA SER A 123 2.72 -8.82 -2.35
C SER A 123 2.43 -8.57 -3.85
N LYS A 124 3.42 -8.88 -4.68
CA LYS A 124 3.25 -8.79 -6.13
C LYS A 124 2.13 -9.70 -6.61
N GLY A 125 1.29 -9.21 -7.51
CA GLY A 125 0.25 -10.00 -8.14
C GLY A 125 0.84 -11.15 -8.96
N LYS A 126 0.18 -12.31 -8.94
CA LYS A 126 0.57 -13.50 -9.70
C LYS A 126 -0.36 -13.78 -10.89
N GLY A 127 -1.19 -12.83 -11.24
CA GLY A 127 -2.20 -12.96 -12.29
C GLY A 127 -3.32 -13.92 -11.89
N PHE A 128 -4.05 -14.41 -12.88
CA PHE A 128 -5.08 -15.43 -12.68
C PHE A 128 -4.41 -16.79 -12.45
N ALA A 129 -4.52 -17.33 -11.25
CA ALA A 129 -3.87 -18.59 -10.87
C ALA A 129 -4.92 -19.66 -10.60
N GLY A 130 -4.66 -20.87 -11.14
CA GLY A 130 -5.48 -22.05 -10.86
C GLY A 130 -5.32 -22.56 -9.42
N ALA A 131 -6.21 -23.47 -9.01
CA ALA A 131 -6.28 -23.98 -7.65
C ALA A 131 -4.96 -24.58 -7.11
N MET A 132 -4.18 -25.25 -7.96
CA MET A 132 -2.89 -25.80 -7.55
C MET A 132 -1.89 -24.70 -7.15
N LYS A 133 -1.80 -23.62 -7.93
CA LYS A 133 -0.87 -22.52 -7.65
C LYS A 133 -1.37 -21.60 -6.53
N ARG A 134 -2.69 -21.39 -6.46
CA ARG A 134 -3.29 -20.44 -5.52
C ARG A 134 -3.49 -21.04 -4.13
N HIS A 135 -3.88 -22.31 -4.05
CA HIS A 135 -4.30 -22.98 -2.81
C HIS A 135 -3.51 -24.24 -2.49
N ASN A 136 -2.46 -24.55 -3.26
CA ASN A 136 -1.64 -25.76 -3.10
C ASN A 136 -2.45 -27.05 -3.18
N PHE A 137 -3.49 -27.10 -4.01
CA PHE A 137 -4.27 -28.31 -4.22
C PHE A 137 -3.41 -29.36 -4.90
N LYS A 138 -3.60 -30.62 -4.50
CA LYS A 138 -3.02 -31.78 -5.21
C LYS A 138 -3.72 -31.90 -6.56
N GLY A 139 -2.95 -32.14 -7.61
CA GLY A 139 -3.51 -32.46 -8.92
C GLY A 139 -4.10 -33.86 -8.95
N GLN A 140 -4.74 -34.19 -10.05
CA GLN A 140 -5.19 -35.53 -10.36
C GLN A 140 -4.05 -36.38 -10.93
N LYS A 141 -4.26 -37.72 -11.06
CA LYS A 141 -3.27 -38.64 -11.64
C LYS A 141 -2.85 -38.18 -13.04
N ALA A 142 -1.57 -38.31 -13.37
CA ALA A 142 -1.05 -37.93 -14.68
C ALA A 142 -1.37 -38.95 -15.79
N SER A 143 -1.70 -40.20 -15.42
CA SER A 143 -1.95 -41.31 -16.34
C SER A 143 -3.16 -42.14 -15.90
N HIS A 144 -3.32 -43.35 -16.41
CA HIS A 144 -4.45 -44.26 -16.14
C HIS A 144 -5.82 -43.69 -16.55
N GLY A 145 -5.89 -43.02 -17.72
CA GLY A 145 -7.13 -42.52 -18.28
C GLY A 145 -7.71 -41.27 -17.61
N GLN A 146 -6.95 -40.64 -16.73
CA GLN A 146 -7.39 -39.44 -16.08
C GLN A 146 -7.50 -38.27 -17.10
N LYS A 147 -8.68 -37.65 -17.19
CA LYS A 147 -8.95 -36.56 -18.14
C LYS A 147 -8.64 -35.17 -17.57
N ILE A 148 -8.57 -35.03 -16.23
CA ILE A 148 -8.36 -33.78 -15.52
C ILE A 148 -7.07 -33.88 -14.71
N HIS A 149 -6.10 -32.99 -14.96
CA HIS A 149 -4.80 -33.04 -14.30
C HIS A 149 -4.60 -31.92 -13.28
N ARG A 150 -4.89 -30.67 -13.67
CA ARG A 150 -4.61 -29.48 -12.86
C ARG A 150 -5.84 -28.74 -12.34
N LYS A 151 -7.01 -29.10 -12.83
CA LYS A 151 -8.28 -28.47 -12.40
C LYS A 151 -8.87 -29.28 -11.24
N PRO A 152 -9.55 -28.66 -10.27
CA PRO A 152 -10.45 -29.39 -9.40
C PRO A 152 -11.53 -30.03 -10.29
N ALA A 153 -11.80 -31.27 -10.11
CA ALA A 153 -12.86 -31.98 -10.84
C ALA A 153 -14.24 -31.38 -10.49
N SER A 154 -15.29 -32.17 -10.48
CA SER A 154 -16.59 -31.73 -9.97
C SER A 154 -16.48 -31.28 -8.51
N ASN A 155 -17.07 -30.15 -8.17
CA ASN A 155 -17.17 -29.69 -6.78
C ASN A 155 -18.31 -30.38 -6.00
N GLY A 156 -18.94 -31.36 -6.59
CA GLY A 156 -20.08 -32.05 -6.01
C GLY A 156 -21.39 -31.30 -6.26
N ALA A 157 -22.39 -31.60 -5.46
CA ALA A 157 -23.72 -31.04 -5.47
C ALA A 157 -24.57 -31.39 -6.71
N THR A 158 -25.32 -32.45 -6.58
CA THR A 158 -26.41 -32.76 -7.50
C THR A 158 -27.61 -31.85 -7.20
N ASP A 159 -27.86 -31.61 -5.95
CA ASP A 159 -28.86 -30.69 -5.42
C ASP A 159 -28.17 -29.84 -4.32
N PRO A 160 -28.07 -28.55 -4.45
CA PRO A 160 -28.82 -27.57 -5.28
C PRO A 160 -28.23 -27.25 -6.68
N ALA A 161 -27.47 -28.11 -7.26
CA ALA A 161 -26.88 -27.98 -8.61
C ALA A 161 -25.90 -26.78 -8.78
N ARG A 162 -25.37 -26.24 -7.69
CA ARG A 162 -24.40 -25.13 -7.68
C ARG A 162 -23.49 -25.22 -6.47
N THR A 163 -22.32 -24.59 -6.57
CA THR A 163 -21.43 -24.38 -5.44
C THR A 163 -21.73 -23.03 -4.80
N PHE A 164 -21.95 -23.01 -3.50
CA PHE A 164 -22.20 -21.76 -2.78
C PHE A 164 -20.92 -20.93 -2.65
N PRO A 165 -21.04 -19.57 -2.56
CA PRO A 165 -19.91 -18.70 -2.27
C PRO A 165 -19.19 -19.14 -0.98
N GLY A 166 -17.87 -19.24 -1.06
CA GLY A 166 -17.05 -19.68 0.07
C GLY A 166 -16.90 -21.20 0.24
N ALA A 167 -17.66 -22.03 -0.48
CA ALA A 167 -17.42 -23.48 -0.55
C ALA A 167 -16.15 -23.77 -1.35
N ARG A 168 -15.32 -24.69 -0.86
CA ARG A 168 -14.07 -25.13 -1.48
C ARG A 168 -14.08 -26.62 -1.71
#